data_299e41dad89d49eabdffda761fbe21ac
#
_entry.id   299e41dad89d49eabdffda761fbe21ac
#
_cell.length_a   1.000
_cell.length_b   1.000
_cell.length_c   1.000
_cell.angle_alpha   90.00
_cell.angle_beta   90.00
_cell.angle_gamma   90.00
#
_symmetry.space_group_name_H-M   'P 1'
#
loop_
_entity.id
_entity.type
_entity.pdbx_description
1 polymer ?
#
loop_
_entity_poly.entity_id
_entity_poly.type
_entity_poly.pdbx_seq_one_letter_code
_entity_poly.pdbx_strand_id
1 'polypeptide(L)'
;MFLKLNSAAAVGLDCVPVDVEVDINKGQSAFNIVGLPDTSIHEAKDRIHSALKNSGFSYPFNFRILVNLAPADLHKEGPSYDLPMALGIIVISNDLELHLQDAVFVGELALDGALRHTNGILPITIFAKQKGFKKIFVII
;
A
#
# COMPACT_ATOMS: atom_id res chain seq x y z
N MET A 1 5.78 14.84 4.76
CA MET A 1 4.86 14.92 3.61
C MET A 1 3.89 13.75 3.63
N PHE A 2 2.65 14.00 3.33
CA PHE A 2 1.54 13.07 3.51
C PHE A 2 0.88 12.74 2.17
N LEU A 3 0.50 11.47 1.98
CA LEU A 3 -0.22 11.00 0.80
C LEU A 3 -1.19 9.87 1.21
N LYS A 4 -2.38 9.86 0.63
CA LYS A 4 -3.37 8.80 0.83
C LYS A 4 -3.61 8.06 -0.49
N LEU A 5 -3.58 6.72 -0.42
CA LEU A 5 -3.96 5.85 -1.54
C LEU A 5 -5.13 4.97 -1.12
N ASN A 6 -5.94 4.57 -2.10
CA ASN A 6 -7.08 3.71 -1.85
C ASN A 6 -6.71 2.24 -2.03
N SER A 7 -7.14 1.42 -1.09
CA SER A 7 -7.08 -0.03 -1.17
C SER A 7 -8.39 -0.61 -0.67
N ALA A 8 -8.47 -1.92 -0.54
CA ALA A 8 -9.66 -2.59 -0.06
C ALA A 8 -9.31 -3.90 0.63
N ALA A 9 -10.13 -4.28 1.59
CA ALA A 9 -10.05 -5.55 2.28
C ALA A 9 -11.28 -6.39 1.95
N ALA A 10 -11.07 -7.65 1.58
CA ALA A 10 -12.15 -8.62 1.44
C ALA A 10 -12.48 -9.19 2.83
N VAL A 11 -13.73 -9.09 3.24
CA VAL A 11 -14.24 -9.63 4.51
C VAL A 11 -15.41 -10.55 4.17
N GLY A 12 -15.14 -11.86 4.10
CA GLY A 12 -16.11 -12.84 3.59
C GLY A 12 -16.43 -12.56 2.12
N LEU A 13 -17.70 -12.32 1.82
CA LEU A 13 -18.18 -11.95 0.48
C LEU A 13 -18.20 -10.43 0.25
N ASP A 14 -17.96 -9.65 1.29
CA ASP A 14 -17.99 -8.20 1.23
C ASP A 14 -16.59 -7.63 1.11
N CYS A 15 -16.51 -6.39 0.64
CA CYS A 15 -15.29 -5.61 0.66
C CYS A 15 -15.51 -4.31 1.40
N VAL A 16 -14.50 -3.87 2.14
CA VAL A 16 -14.49 -2.58 2.80
C VAL A 16 -13.31 -1.74 2.31
N PRO A 17 -13.49 -0.42 2.19
CA PRO A 17 -12.38 0.44 1.81
C PRO A 17 -11.31 0.47 2.89
N VAL A 18 -10.06 0.49 2.47
CA VAL A 18 -8.91 0.73 3.34
C VAL A 18 -8.14 1.91 2.76
N ASP A 19 -8.01 2.95 3.56
CA ASP A 19 -7.15 4.08 3.20
C ASP A 19 -5.73 3.77 3.66
N VAL A 20 -4.80 3.85 2.73
CA VAL A 20 -3.38 3.70 3.02
C VAL A 20 -2.76 5.09 3.07
N GLU A 21 -2.50 5.55 4.27
CA GLU A 21 -1.95 6.87 4.52
C GLU A 21 -0.45 6.76 4.77
N VAL A 22 0.34 7.48 4.01
CA VAL A 22 1.81 7.46 4.11
C VAL A 22 2.30 8.84 4.47
N ASP A 23 3.06 8.92 5.56
CA ASP A 23 3.66 10.16 6.02
C ASP A 23 5.18 9.97 6.19
N ILE A 24 5.96 10.83 5.56
CA ILE A 24 7.42 10.77 5.60
C ILE A 24 7.98 12.11 6.03
N ASN A 25 8.74 12.10 7.11
CA ASN A 25 9.35 13.29 7.69
C ASN A 25 10.82 13.03 8.03
N LYS A 26 11.63 14.09 8.00
CA LYS A 26 13.03 14.00 8.42
C LYS A 26 13.13 13.57 9.87
N GLY A 27 14.16 12.76 10.17
CA GLY A 27 14.42 12.32 11.52
C GLY A 27 15.23 11.03 11.54
N GLN A 28 15.27 10.42 12.71
CA GLN A 28 15.91 9.12 12.85
C GLN A 28 15.18 8.08 12.02
N SER A 29 15.91 7.29 11.27
CA SER A 29 15.37 6.28 10.36
C SER A 29 14.41 5.34 11.08
N ALA A 30 13.17 5.25 10.59
CA ALA A 30 12.15 4.37 11.15
C ALA A 30 11.09 4.06 10.09
N PHE A 31 10.47 2.89 10.18
CA PHE A 31 9.34 2.51 9.35
C PHE A 31 8.32 1.81 10.24
N ASN A 32 7.21 2.49 10.53
CA ASN A 32 6.15 1.99 11.39
C ASN A 32 4.84 1.86 10.61
N ILE A 33 4.10 0.78 10.88
CA ILE A 33 2.78 0.54 10.30
C ILE A 33 1.79 0.39 11.44
N VAL A 34 0.73 1.19 11.41
CA VAL A 34 -0.35 1.18 12.41
C VAL A 34 -1.70 0.91 11.73
N GLY A 35 -2.73 0.60 12.50
CA GLY A 35 -4.07 0.30 12.00
C GLY A 35 -4.40 -1.19 12.08
N LEU A 36 -3.99 -1.88 13.13
CA LEU A 36 -4.21 -3.31 13.37
C LEU A 36 -3.68 -4.19 12.23
N PRO A 37 -2.40 -4.04 11.84
CA PRO A 37 -1.81 -4.90 10.82
C PRO A 37 -1.45 -6.27 11.40
N ASP A 38 -1.54 -7.31 10.56
CA ASP A 38 -1.02 -8.64 10.92
C ASP A 38 0.51 -8.74 10.71
N THR A 39 1.07 -9.91 11.01
CA THR A 39 2.50 -10.17 10.84
C THR A 39 2.94 -10.02 9.39
N SER A 40 2.12 -10.48 8.44
CA SER A 40 2.42 -10.37 7.00
C SER A 40 2.56 -8.92 6.56
N ILE A 41 1.74 -8.03 7.11
CA ILE A 41 1.83 -6.59 6.81
C ILE A 41 3.09 -6.00 7.44
N HIS A 42 3.46 -6.40 8.65
CA HIS A 42 4.72 -5.94 9.25
C HIS A 42 5.95 -6.36 8.44
N GLU A 43 5.92 -7.54 7.82
CA GLU A 43 6.98 -8.01 6.94
C GLU A 43 7.10 -7.19 5.64
N ALA A 44 6.05 -6.44 5.29
CA ALA A 44 6.07 -5.57 4.09
C ALA A 44 7.22 -4.57 4.10
N LYS A 45 7.68 -4.14 5.27
CA LYS A 45 8.81 -3.21 5.38
C LYS A 45 10.04 -3.71 4.63
N ASP A 46 10.36 -4.99 4.81
CA ASP A 46 11.52 -5.61 4.17
C ASP A 46 11.27 -5.83 2.68
N ARG A 47 10.07 -6.28 2.30
CA ARG A 47 9.72 -6.44 0.88
C ARG A 47 9.79 -5.13 0.12
N ILE A 48 9.23 -4.07 0.70
CA ILE A 48 9.21 -2.73 0.09
C ILE A 48 10.63 -2.19 -0.06
N HIS A 49 11.45 -2.29 0.99
CA HIS A 49 12.83 -1.80 0.94
C HIS A 49 13.61 -2.46 -0.21
N SER A 50 13.57 -3.79 -0.30
CA SER A 50 14.26 -4.52 -1.36
C SER A 50 13.67 -4.22 -2.74
N ALA A 51 12.34 -4.18 -2.85
CA ALA A 51 11.66 -3.92 -4.11
C ALA A 51 12.01 -2.54 -4.67
N LEU A 52 12.00 -1.52 -3.85
CA LEU A 52 12.38 -0.17 -4.28
C LEU A 52 13.83 -0.11 -4.73
N LYS A 53 14.73 -0.66 -3.94
CA LYS A 53 16.15 -0.69 -4.27
C LYS A 53 16.41 -1.41 -5.60
N ASN A 54 15.80 -2.57 -5.78
CA ASN A 54 16.01 -3.39 -6.98
C ASN A 54 15.27 -2.83 -8.21
N SER A 55 14.33 -1.93 -8.02
CA SER A 55 13.63 -1.23 -9.11
C SER A 55 14.24 0.12 -9.46
N GLY A 56 15.33 0.51 -8.80
CA GLY A 56 16.03 1.77 -9.08
C GLY A 56 15.39 3.01 -8.49
N PHE A 57 14.46 2.87 -7.55
CA PHE A 57 13.88 4.00 -6.84
C PHE A 57 14.70 4.37 -5.61
N SER A 58 14.68 5.66 -5.26
CA SER A 58 15.28 6.13 -4.02
C SER A 58 14.45 5.68 -2.82
N TYR A 59 15.14 5.16 -1.80
CA TYR A 59 14.54 4.87 -0.51
C TYR A 59 14.90 6.00 0.48
N PRO A 60 13.95 6.47 1.28
CA PRO A 60 14.19 7.62 2.16
C PRO A 60 14.93 7.24 3.44
N PHE A 61 16.24 7.02 3.31
CA PHE A 61 17.13 6.87 4.47
C PHE A 61 17.15 8.17 5.27
N ASN A 62 17.31 8.10 6.57
CA ASN A 62 17.29 9.26 7.49
C ASN A 62 15.94 9.97 7.54
N PHE A 63 14.88 9.25 7.21
CA PHE A 63 13.51 9.74 7.33
C PHE A 63 12.69 8.77 8.19
N ARG A 64 11.67 9.32 8.80
CA ARG A 64 10.65 8.50 9.49
C ARG A 64 9.51 8.26 8.53
N ILE A 65 9.21 6.98 8.31
CA ILE A 65 8.07 6.54 7.50
C ILE A 65 7.00 6.04 8.47
N LEU A 66 5.82 6.61 8.39
CA LEU A 66 4.65 6.13 9.10
C LEU A 66 3.58 5.79 8.08
N VAL A 67 3.06 4.56 8.15
CA VAL A 67 1.91 4.12 7.36
C VAL A 67 0.77 3.84 8.32
N ASN A 68 -0.39 4.43 8.04
CA ASN A 68 -1.62 4.12 8.75
C ASN A 68 -2.59 3.45 7.80
N LEU A 69 -3.08 2.27 8.18
CA LEU A 69 -4.13 1.56 7.44
C LEU A 69 -5.47 1.86 8.12
N ALA A 70 -6.26 2.73 7.52
CA ALA A 70 -7.54 3.17 8.09
C ALA A 70 -8.71 2.35 7.49
N PRO A 71 -9.78 2.07 8.25
CA PRO A 71 -10.00 2.50 9.62
C PRO A 71 -9.20 1.71 10.66
N ALA A 72 -8.85 2.35 11.76
CA ALA A 72 -7.97 1.77 12.76
C ALA A 72 -8.57 0.61 13.56
N ASP A 73 -9.91 0.50 13.58
CA ASP A 73 -10.64 -0.55 14.30
C ASP A 73 -10.87 -1.82 13.46
N LEU A 74 -10.54 -1.80 12.18
CA LEU A 74 -10.61 -2.95 11.30
C LEU A 74 -9.24 -3.64 11.25
N HIS A 75 -9.22 -4.93 11.58
CA HIS A 75 -8.01 -5.75 11.46
C HIS A 75 -7.68 -5.99 9.98
N LYS A 76 -6.45 -5.70 9.57
CA LYS A 76 -6.00 -5.91 8.18
C LYS A 76 -5.09 -7.13 8.12
N GLU A 77 -5.24 -7.91 7.06
CA GLU A 77 -4.55 -9.18 6.88
C GLU A 77 -3.94 -9.29 5.49
N GLY A 78 -2.83 -10.01 5.41
CA GLY A 78 -2.19 -10.41 4.19
C GLY A 78 -1.29 -9.36 3.55
N PRO A 79 -0.55 -9.76 2.51
CA PRO A 79 0.49 -8.92 1.91
C PRO A 79 -0.01 -7.98 0.81
N SER A 80 -1.32 -7.88 0.59
CA SER A 80 -1.88 -7.13 -0.54
C SER A 80 -1.75 -5.61 -0.42
N TYR A 81 -1.35 -5.10 0.74
CA TYR A 81 -1.13 -3.67 0.94
C TYR A 81 0.29 -3.23 0.56
N ASP A 82 1.16 -4.15 0.17
CA ASP A 82 2.52 -3.83 -0.24
C ASP A 82 2.55 -2.77 -1.34
N LEU A 83 1.73 -2.94 -2.37
CA LEU A 83 1.72 -2.03 -3.52
C LEU A 83 1.33 -0.61 -3.15
N PRO A 84 0.20 -0.34 -2.49
CA PRO A 84 -0.14 1.04 -2.12
C PRO A 84 0.86 1.66 -1.15
N MET A 85 1.42 0.90 -0.22
CA MET A 85 2.45 1.42 0.68
C MET A 85 3.71 1.82 -0.09
N ALA A 86 4.19 0.95 -0.97
CA ALA A 86 5.37 1.22 -1.79
C ALA A 86 5.16 2.43 -2.71
N LEU A 87 3.99 2.51 -3.35
CA LEU A 87 3.67 3.65 -4.22
C LEU A 87 3.67 4.96 -3.45
N GLY A 88 3.09 4.99 -2.26
CA GLY A 88 3.11 6.18 -1.42
C GLY A 88 4.53 6.63 -1.09
N ILE A 89 5.39 5.70 -0.74
CA ILE A 89 6.80 5.98 -0.45
C ILE A 89 7.52 6.47 -1.71
N ILE A 90 7.32 5.82 -2.85
CA ILE A 90 7.94 6.20 -4.13
C ILE A 90 7.54 7.64 -4.52
N VAL A 91 6.26 7.93 -4.47
CA VAL A 91 5.73 9.24 -4.89
C VAL A 91 6.31 10.35 -4.03
N ILE A 92 6.33 10.18 -2.72
CA ILE A 92 6.85 11.17 -1.79
C ILE A 92 8.38 11.31 -1.94
N SER A 93 9.09 10.18 -1.95
CA SER A 93 10.56 10.17 -1.91
C SER A 93 11.22 10.60 -3.22
N ASN A 94 10.50 10.47 -4.35
CA ASN A 94 11.00 10.82 -5.67
C ASN A 94 10.29 12.07 -6.24
N ASP A 95 9.51 12.75 -5.41
CA ASP A 95 8.81 14.00 -5.75
C ASP A 95 8.01 13.87 -7.06
N LEU A 96 7.22 12.79 -7.16
CA LEU A 96 6.41 12.53 -8.34
C LEU A 96 5.03 13.17 -8.21
N GLU A 97 4.52 13.68 -9.32
CA GLU A 97 3.15 14.19 -9.41
C GLU A 97 2.30 13.16 -10.15
N LEU A 98 1.53 12.37 -9.40
CA LEU A 98 0.64 11.35 -9.94
C LEU A 98 -0.78 11.54 -9.39
N HIS A 99 -1.76 11.33 -10.26
CA HIS A 99 -3.16 11.37 -9.89
C HIS A 99 -3.63 9.98 -9.50
N LEU A 100 -3.72 9.72 -8.20
CA LEU A 100 -3.97 8.38 -7.64
C LEU A 100 -5.35 8.22 -6.99
N GLN A 101 -6.13 9.31 -6.85
CA GLN A 101 -7.35 9.31 -6.06
C GLN A 101 -8.50 8.50 -6.67
N ASP A 102 -8.50 8.29 -7.97
CA ASP A 102 -9.56 7.55 -8.66
C ASP A 102 -9.23 6.07 -8.88
N ALA A 103 -8.21 5.58 -8.24
CA ALA A 103 -7.73 4.22 -8.39
C ALA A 103 -7.67 3.46 -7.07
N VAL A 104 -7.83 2.14 -7.15
CA VAL A 104 -7.63 1.19 -6.05
C VAL A 104 -6.37 0.38 -6.35
N PHE A 105 -5.52 0.20 -5.36
CA PHE A 105 -4.24 -0.50 -5.49
C PHE A 105 -4.22 -1.72 -4.57
N VAL A 106 -3.92 -2.89 -5.14
CA VAL A 106 -3.83 -4.15 -4.41
C VAL A 106 -2.70 -4.98 -5.00
N GLY A 107 -1.77 -5.43 -4.19
CA GLY A 107 -0.70 -6.29 -4.67
C GLY A 107 0.36 -6.59 -3.62
N GLU A 108 0.90 -7.80 -3.68
CA GLU A 108 2.08 -8.22 -2.95
C GLU A 108 3.32 -7.96 -3.80
N LEU A 109 4.39 -7.48 -3.18
CA LEU A 109 5.66 -7.26 -3.87
C LEU A 109 6.62 -8.43 -3.66
N ALA A 110 7.26 -8.83 -4.75
CA ALA A 110 8.47 -9.63 -4.71
C ALA A 110 9.68 -8.71 -4.43
N LEU A 111 10.78 -9.28 -3.99
CA LEU A 111 11.99 -8.50 -3.65
C LEU A 111 12.61 -7.79 -4.84
N ASP A 112 12.34 -8.27 -6.06
CA ASP A 112 12.81 -7.63 -7.30
C ASP A 112 11.89 -6.51 -7.80
N GLY A 113 10.78 -6.25 -7.08
CA GLY A 113 9.80 -5.23 -7.45
C GLY A 113 8.64 -5.73 -8.29
N ALA A 114 8.63 -7.00 -8.70
CA ALA A 114 7.48 -7.57 -9.41
C ALA A 114 6.26 -7.69 -8.49
N LEU A 115 5.08 -7.58 -9.07
CA LEU A 115 3.83 -7.82 -8.36
C LEU A 115 3.47 -9.30 -8.41
N ARG A 116 3.06 -9.85 -7.27
CA ARG A 116 2.58 -11.22 -7.16
C ARG A 116 1.05 -11.25 -7.15
N HIS A 117 0.51 -12.44 -7.45
CA HIS A 117 -0.92 -12.70 -7.36
C HIS A 117 -1.46 -12.36 -5.97
N THR A 118 -2.68 -11.81 -5.94
CA THR A 118 -3.40 -11.44 -4.71
C THR A 118 -4.75 -12.14 -4.70
N ASN A 119 -5.14 -12.64 -3.54
CA ASN A 119 -6.47 -13.23 -3.34
C ASN A 119 -7.55 -12.13 -3.28
N GLY A 120 -8.77 -12.49 -3.66
CA GLY A 120 -9.93 -11.60 -3.55
C GLY A 120 -10.01 -10.53 -4.62
N ILE A 121 -9.35 -10.70 -5.77
CA ILE A 121 -9.34 -9.69 -6.83
C ILE A 121 -10.73 -9.44 -7.38
N LEU A 122 -11.54 -10.47 -7.62
CA LEU A 122 -12.89 -10.29 -8.18
C LEU A 122 -13.81 -9.50 -7.24
N PRO A 123 -13.97 -9.86 -5.95
CA PRO A 123 -14.75 -9.03 -5.02
C PRO A 123 -14.23 -7.59 -4.93
N ILE A 124 -12.93 -7.40 -4.91
CA ILE A 124 -12.32 -6.06 -4.83
C ILE A 124 -12.61 -5.26 -6.10
N THR A 125 -12.56 -5.88 -7.28
CA THR A 125 -12.87 -5.23 -8.55
C THR A 125 -14.34 -4.80 -8.60
N ILE A 126 -15.25 -5.66 -8.16
CA ILE A 126 -16.68 -5.33 -8.08
C ILE A 126 -16.90 -4.16 -7.11
N PHE A 127 -16.28 -4.21 -5.95
CA PHE A 127 -16.31 -3.13 -4.96
C PHE A 127 -15.82 -1.80 -5.56
N ALA A 128 -14.68 -1.81 -6.24
CA ALA A 128 -14.12 -0.61 -6.85
C ALA A 128 -15.09 -0.01 -7.87
N LYS A 129 -15.71 -0.82 -8.70
CA LYS A 129 -16.71 -0.38 -9.67
C LYS A 129 -17.94 0.23 -8.97
N GLN A 130 -18.45 -0.41 -7.94
CA GLN A 130 -19.62 0.06 -7.20
C GLN A 130 -19.38 1.37 -6.48
N LYS A 131 -18.14 1.62 -6.02
CA LYS A 131 -17.75 2.86 -5.34
C LYS A 131 -17.37 3.99 -6.31
N GLY A 132 -17.37 3.73 -7.61
CA GLY A 132 -17.10 4.74 -8.62
C GLY A 132 -15.62 4.97 -8.91
N PHE A 133 -14.73 4.08 -8.47
CA PHE A 133 -13.34 4.16 -8.86
C PHE A 133 -13.18 3.86 -10.35
N LYS A 134 -12.33 4.61 -11.02
CA LYS A 134 -12.13 4.50 -12.47
C LYS A 134 -11.11 3.45 -12.84
N LYS A 135 -10.20 3.12 -11.93
CA LYS A 135 -9.08 2.22 -12.17
C LYS A 135 -8.85 1.29 -10.99
N ILE A 136 -8.33 0.11 -11.28
CA ILE A 136 -7.81 -0.81 -10.27
C ILE A 136 -6.47 -1.35 -10.78
N PHE A 137 -5.44 -1.32 -9.93
CA PHE A 137 -4.12 -1.85 -10.24
C PHE A 137 -3.88 -3.10 -9.44
N VAL A 138 -3.87 -4.24 -10.13
CA VAL A 138 -3.71 -5.59 -9.57
C VAL A 138 -2.94 -6.46 -10.56
N ILE A 139 -2.45 -7.59 -10.08
CA ILE A 139 -2.00 -8.67 -10.95
C ILE A 139 -3.13 -9.70 -11.11
N ILE A 140 -3.42 -10.02 -12.33
CA ILE A 140 -4.45 -11.01 -12.69
C ILE A 140 -3.81 -12.38 -12.83
#